data_1dcbd87ee5753887f41b80cdc2a2a6de
#
_entry.id   1dcbd87ee5753887f41b80cdc2a2a6de
#
_cell.length_a   1.000
_cell.length_b   1.000
_cell.length_c   1.000
_cell.angle_alpha   90.00
_cell.angle_beta   90.00
_cell.angle_gamma   90.00
#
_symmetry.space_group_name_H-M   'P 1'
#
loop_
_entity.id
_entity.type
_entity.pdbx_description
1 polymer ?
#
loop_
_entity_poly.entity_id
_entity_poly.type
_entity_poly.pdbx_seq_one_letter_code
_entity_poly.pdbx_strand_id
1 'polypeptide(L)'
;MIKGILFDFDGTLSFRMQSAYKMYKRCIQIILPDKDPMEQESIIQECLYWDQFGTVSKDYVYTKLKEKYKPDLDVQKWTDDWLANFPQYQIPMEGAYKTLQKLHQYYVLGILSNGDAESQKNKIHALGMDACVDVVVTTGEYGIHKPDQRIFELTAEKMGLPCNEIAFIGDTFHRDILGASKAGMKPVWYCFEKQGVTDFGIQKVSSMKEIERMFTEDTTWNI
;
A
#
# COMPACT_ATOMS: atom_id res chain seq x y z
N MET A 1 -2.91 -21.77 -15.35
CA MET A 1 -1.52 -21.49 -14.87
C MET A 1 -1.36 -20.00 -14.65
N ILE A 2 -0.81 -19.58 -13.51
CA ILE A 2 -0.51 -18.15 -13.25
C ILE A 2 0.72 -17.72 -14.05
N LYS A 3 0.61 -16.59 -14.72
CA LYS A 3 1.69 -15.99 -15.53
C LYS A 3 2.05 -14.58 -15.05
N GLY A 4 1.17 -13.94 -14.30
CA GLY A 4 1.39 -12.61 -13.75
C GLY A 4 1.09 -12.54 -12.25
N ILE A 5 1.79 -11.65 -11.55
CA ILE A 5 1.54 -11.34 -10.14
C ILE A 5 1.35 -9.83 -10.02
N LEU A 6 0.21 -9.44 -9.51
CA LEU A 6 -0.18 -8.04 -9.31
C LEU A 6 -0.23 -7.76 -7.80
N PHE A 7 0.50 -6.76 -7.37
CA PHE A 7 0.60 -6.37 -5.96
C PHE A 7 -0.18 -5.09 -5.67
N ASP A 8 -0.83 -5.03 -4.52
CA ASP A 8 -1.09 -3.76 -3.86
C ASP A 8 0.22 -3.14 -3.34
N PHE A 9 0.20 -1.83 -3.06
CA PHE A 9 1.40 -1.11 -2.61
C PHE A 9 1.37 -0.80 -1.11
N ASP A 10 0.42 0.01 -0.64
CA ASP A 10 0.37 0.50 0.75
C ASP A 10 -0.14 -0.60 1.71
N GLY A 11 0.72 -1.13 2.56
CA GLY A 11 0.41 -2.25 3.46
C GLY A 11 0.88 -3.62 2.93
N THR A 12 1.22 -3.69 1.63
CA THR A 12 1.72 -4.91 0.98
C THR A 12 3.20 -4.80 0.63
N LEU A 13 3.58 -3.92 -0.29
CA LEU A 13 4.99 -3.69 -0.67
C LEU A 13 5.66 -2.59 0.18
N SER A 14 4.88 -1.61 0.65
CA SER A 14 5.32 -0.54 1.54
C SER A 14 4.73 -0.72 2.94
N PHE A 15 5.53 -0.53 3.97
CA PHE A 15 5.09 -0.56 5.36
C PHE A 15 4.45 0.79 5.74
N ARG A 16 3.23 1.00 5.24
CA ARG A 16 2.47 2.27 5.30
C ARG A 16 2.43 2.88 6.71
N MET A 17 2.17 2.07 7.75
CA MET A 17 2.03 2.57 9.12
C MET A 17 3.34 3.12 9.67
N GLN A 18 4.47 2.44 9.45
CA GLN A 18 5.78 2.93 9.89
C GLN A 18 6.21 4.16 9.09
N SER A 19 5.90 4.20 7.80
CA SER A 19 6.14 5.37 6.94
C SER A 19 5.39 6.60 7.47
N ALA A 20 4.10 6.45 7.79
CA ALA A 20 3.28 7.50 8.37
C ALA A 20 3.78 7.93 9.75
N TYR A 21 4.15 6.98 10.60
CA TYR A 21 4.73 7.28 11.90
C TYR A 21 5.97 8.18 11.79
N LYS A 22 6.92 7.83 10.92
CA LYS A 22 8.13 8.64 10.70
C LYS A 22 7.79 10.06 10.24
N MET A 23 6.84 10.19 9.32
CA MET A 23 6.44 11.49 8.83
C MET A 23 5.73 12.32 9.90
N TYR A 24 4.75 11.74 10.63
CA TYR A 24 4.11 12.45 11.74
C TYR A 24 5.10 12.81 12.85
N LYS A 25 6.05 11.95 13.16
CA LYS A 25 7.11 12.25 14.14
C LYS A 25 7.88 13.51 13.75
N ARG A 26 8.34 13.61 12.50
CA ARG A 26 8.97 14.83 11.99
C ARG A 26 8.05 16.04 12.13
N CYS A 27 6.79 15.92 11.69
CA CYS A 27 5.85 17.03 11.75
C CYS A 27 5.61 17.50 13.19
N ILE A 28 5.35 16.59 14.13
CA ILE A 28 5.07 16.93 15.53
C ILE A 28 6.26 17.58 16.21
N GLN A 29 7.48 17.09 15.94
CA GLN A 29 8.71 17.72 16.48
C GLN A 29 8.88 19.17 16.02
N ILE A 30 8.43 19.52 14.82
CA ILE A 30 8.49 20.89 14.30
C ILE A 30 7.31 21.74 14.78
N ILE A 31 6.11 21.19 14.81
CA ILE A 31 4.87 21.91 15.17
C ILE A 31 4.81 22.20 16.68
N LEU A 32 5.26 21.25 17.49
CA LEU A 32 5.14 21.26 18.96
C LEU A 32 6.50 20.94 19.62
N PRO A 33 7.53 21.76 19.38
CA PRO A 33 8.90 21.50 19.87
C PRO A 33 9.01 21.54 21.40
N ASP A 34 8.11 22.27 22.06
CA ASP A 34 8.14 22.48 23.53
C ASP A 34 7.46 21.34 24.30
N LYS A 35 6.81 20.39 23.61
CA LYS A 35 6.23 19.22 24.23
C LYS A 35 7.30 18.19 24.60
N ASP A 36 7.15 17.57 25.78
CA ASP A 36 8.05 16.48 26.14
C ASP A 36 7.92 15.26 25.19
N PRO A 37 8.93 14.37 25.13
CA PRO A 37 8.92 13.26 24.18
C PRO A 37 7.73 12.32 24.32
N MET A 38 7.17 12.11 25.53
CA MET A 38 6.02 11.23 25.74
C MET A 38 4.73 11.90 25.28
N GLU A 39 4.58 13.21 25.50
CA GLU A 39 3.47 13.99 24.95
C GLU A 39 3.52 14.00 23.42
N GLN A 40 4.70 14.20 22.81
CA GLN A 40 4.87 14.15 21.36
C GLN A 40 4.47 12.78 20.82
N GLU A 41 4.93 11.69 21.45
CA GLU A 41 4.56 10.33 21.04
C GLU A 41 3.05 10.09 21.13
N SER A 42 2.39 10.54 22.19
CA SER A 42 0.93 10.45 22.33
C SER A 42 0.21 11.15 21.18
N ILE A 43 0.66 12.35 20.80
CA ILE A 43 0.07 13.12 19.69
C ILE A 43 0.34 12.43 18.35
N ILE A 44 1.51 11.83 18.14
CA ILE A 44 1.81 11.04 16.93
C ILE A 44 0.85 9.86 16.81
N GLN A 45 0.58 9.15 17.90
CA GLN A 45 -0.37 8.03 17.91
C GLN A 45 -1.81 8.49 17.59
N GLU A 46 -2.23 9.66 18.07
CA GLU A 46 -3.51 10.25 17.69
C GLU A 46 -3.56 10.63 16.20
N CYS A 47 -2.48 11.19 15.65
CA CYS A 47 -2.41 11.48 14.21
C CYS A 47 -2.55 10.20 13.38
N LEU A 48 -1.90 9.10 13.78
CA LEU A 48 -2.05 7.80 13.12
C LEU A 48 -3.48 7.26 13.22
N TYR A 49 -4.13 7.44 14.37
CA TYR A 49 -5.53 7.05 14.55
C TYR A 49 -6.46 7.86 13.63
N TRP A 50 -6.27 9.18 13.55
CA TRP A 50 -7.05 10.05 12.67
C TRP A 50 -6.77 9.78 11.19
N ASP A 51 -5.56 9.36 10.84
CA ASP A 51 -5.13 9.02 9.48
C ASP A 51 -5.89 7.83 8.87
N GLN A 52 -6.48 6.98 9.71
CA GLN A 52 -7.25 5.81 9.30
C GLN A 52 -6.55 5.00 8.17
N PHE A 53 -5.30 4.65 8.38
CA PHE A 53 -4.48 3.93 7.41
C PHE A 53 -4.33 4.66 6.06
N GLY A 54 -4.40 5.99 6.05
CA GLY A 54 -4.28 6.83 4.86
C GLY A 54 -5.55 6.94 4.02
N THR A 55 -6.70 6.54 4.57
CA THR A 55 -7.99 6.60 3.86
C THR A 55 -8.66 7.96 3.95
N VAL A 56 -8.25 8.80 4.89
CA VAL A 56 -8.72 10.18 5.02
C VAL A 56 -7.71 11.18 4.46
N SER A 57 -8.18 12.35 4.07
CA SER A 57 -7.34 13.45 3.59
C SER A 57 -6.43 14.00 4.70
N LYS A 58 -5.29 14.57 4.33
CA LYS A 58 -4.32 15.06 5.32
C LYS A 58 -4.76 16.36 5.99
N ASP A 59 -5.50 17.19 5.29
CA ASP A 59 -6.12 18.38 5.86
C ASP A 59 -7.04 18.04 7.05
N TYR A 60 -7.75 16.91 7.00
CA TYR A 60 -8.53 16.42 8.15
C TYR A 60 -7.65 16.17 9.37
N VAL A 61 -6.53 15.47 9.23
CA VAL A 61 -5.61 15.17 10.34
C VAL A 61 -5.02 16.46 10.91
N TYR A 62 -4.56 17.37 10.04
CA TYR A 62 -3.99 18.64 10.49
C TYR A 62 -5.05 19.59 11.06
N THR A 63 -6.31 19.50 10.62
CA THR A 63 -7.42 20.22 11.25
C THR A 63 -7.66 19.72 12.68
N LYS A 64 -7.65 18.40 12.90
CA LYS A 64 -7.73 17.83 14.27
C LYS A 64 -6.56 18.26 15.15
N LEU A 65 -5.36 18.30 14.59
CA LEU A 65 -4.16 18.77 15.30
C LEU A 65 -4.28 20.25 15.69
N LYS A 66 -4.79 21.10 14.76
CA LYS A 66 -5.07 22.51 15.00
C LYS A 66 -6.07 22.70 16.13
N GLU A 67 -7.22 22.02 16.06
CA GLU A 67 -8.30 22.13 17.03
C GLU A 67 -7.84 21.77 18.46
N LYS A 68 -7.01 20.74 18.58
CA LYS A 68 -6.68 20.18 19.90
C LYS A 68 -5.38 20.72 20.50
N TYR A 69 -4.37 21.00 19.68
CA TYR A 69 -3.01 21.25 20.17
C TYR A 69 -2.37 22.57 19.72
N LYS A 70 -2.72 23.08 18.54
CA LYS A 70 -2.06 24.22 17.92
C LYS A 70 -3.05 25.11 17.17
N PRO A 71 -3.82 25.99 17.86
CA PRO A 71 -4.90 26.79 17.24
C PRO A 71 -4.46 27.68 16.07
N ASP A 72 -3.18 28.08 16.05
CA ASP A 72 -2.58 28.88 14.99
C ASP A 72 -1.92 28.06 13.87
N LEU A 73 -2.14 26.72 13.83
CA LEU A 73 -1.58 25.85 12.81
C LEU A 73 -2.11 26.22 11.42
N ASP A 74 -1.21 26.39 10.48
CA ASP A 74 -1.54 26.52 9.06
C ASP A 74 -1.75 25.11 8.46
N VAL A 75 -3.01 24.70 8.37
CA VAL A 75 -3.42 23.37 7.90
C VAL A 75 -2.99 23.14 6.45
N GLN A 76 -3.14 24.15 5.58
CA GLN A 76 -2.79 24.00 4.17
C GLN A 76 -1.29 23.79 3.99
N LYS A 77 -0.46 24.61 4.65
CA LYS A 77 1.00 24.45 4.64
C LYS A 77 1.44 23.05 5.03
N TRP A 78 0.86 22.48 6.09
CA TRP A 78 1.26 21.15 6.57
C TRP A 78 0.69 20.02 5.72
N THR A 79 -0.44 20.22 5.08
CA THR A 79 -0.97 19.31 4.06
C THR A 79 -0.04 19.27 2.84
N ASP A 80 0.39 20.42 2.35
CA ASP A 80 1.33 20.53 1.23
C ASP A 80 2.71 19.94 1.59
N ASP A 81 3.20 20.21 2.81
CA ASP A 81 4.45 19.63 3.32
C ASP A 81 4.36 18.09 3.38
N TRP A 82 3.21 17.54 3.80
CA TRP A 82 2.99 16.09 3.76
C TRP A 82 3.09 15.54 2.34
N LEU A 83 2.36 16.12 1.40
CA LEU A 83 2.33 15.64 0.01
C LEU A 83 3.71 15.68 -0.63
N ALA A 84 4.47 16.76 -0.38
CA ALA A 84 5.80 16.94 -0.93
C ALA A 84 6.85 15.99 -0.33
N ASN A 85 6.77 15.70 0.96
CA ASN A 85 7.84 14.98 1.67
C ASN A 85 7.53 13.52 1.98
N PHE A 86 6.26 13.11 2.08
CA PHE A 86 5.89 11.75 2.47
C PHE A 86 6.52 10.64 1.60
N PRO A 87 6.73 10.82 0.28
CA PRO A 87 7.45 9.83 -0.51
C PRO A 87 8.83 9.46 0.04
N GLN A 88 9.56 10.42 0.64
CA GLN A 88 10.91 10.21 1.18
C GLN A 88 10.90 9.41 2.51
N TYR A 89 9.74 9.29 3.16
CA TYR A 89 9.55 8.55 4.41
C TYR A 89 9.04 7.13 4.20
N GLN A 90 8.93 6.69 2.93
CA GLN A 90 8.48 5.35 2.63
C GLN A 90 9.48 4.31 3.17
N ILE A 91 8.93 3.23 3.74
CA ILE A 91 9.69 2.09 4.23
C ILE A 91 9.21 0.88 3.44
N PRO A 92 10.10 0.16 2.75
CA PRO A 92 9.71 -1.06 2.06
C PRO A 92 9.33 -2.15 3.07
N MET A 93 8.38 -3.01 2.70
CA MET A 93 8.15 -4.23 3.45
C MET A 93 9.40 -5.11 3.44
N GLU A 94 9.71 -5.73 4.57
CA GLU A 94 10.90 -6.56 4.70
C GLU A 94 10.93 -7.67 3.63
N GLY A 95 12.00 -7.72 2.86
CA GLY A 95 12.19 -8.68 1.78
C GLY A 95 11.51 -8.33 0.45
N ALA A 96 10.77 -7.22 0.35
CA ALA A 96 10.00 -6.87 -0.86
C ALA A 96 10.87 -6.85 -2.13
N TYR A 97 12.00 -6.16 -2.10
CA TYR A 97 12.90 -6.11 -3.28
C TYR A 97 13.38 -7.47 -3.74
N LYS A 98 13.86 -8.29 -2.78
CA LYS A 98 14.36 -9.62 -3.08
C LYS A 98 13.26 -10.48 -3.70
N THR A 99 12.07 -10.42 -3.14
CA THR A 99 10.90 -11.16 -3.62
C THR A 99 10.52 -10.70 -5.03
N LEU A 100 10.39 -9.38 -5.28
CA LEU A 100 10.09 -8.86 -6.61
C LEU A 100 11.14 -9.29 -7.65
N GLN A 101 12.43 -9.12 -7.35
CA GLN A 101 13.52 -9.53 -8.26
C GLN A 101 13.52 -11.03 -8.55
N LYS A 102 13.16 -11.85 -7.55
CA LYS A 102 13.09 -13.29 -7.74
C LYS A 102 11.90 -13.69 -8.61
N LEU A 103 10.72 -13.13 -8.32
CA LEU A 103 9.48 -13.43 -9.06
C LEU A 103 9.52 -12.89 -10.49
N HIS A 104 10.15 -11.76 -10.74
CA HIS A 104 10.28 -11.15 -12.08
C HIS A 104 11.04 -12.04 -13.08
N GLN A 105 11.78 -13.05 -12.59
CA GLN A 105 12.44 -14.04 -13.47
C GLN A 105 11.46 -15.01 -14.12
N TYR A 106 10.23 -15.11 -13.59
CA TYR A 106 9.25 -16.14 -13.97
C TYR A 106 7.89 -15.58 -14.35
N TYR A 107 7.55 -14.36 -13.86
CA TYR A 107 6.21 -13.77 -13.96
C TYR A 107 6.28 -12.33 -14.47
N VAL A 108 5.24 -11.91 -15.17
CA VAL A 108 4.97 -10.48 -15.40
C VAL A 108 4.52 -9.88 -14.07
N LEU A 109 5.18 -8.80 -13.62
CA LEU A 109 4.86 -8.17 -12.35
C LEU A 109 4.16 -6.83 -12.54
N GLY A 110 3.20 -6.54 -11.66
CA GLY A 110 2.53 -5.25 -11.64
C GLY A 110 2.26 -4.74 -10.23
N ILE A 111 2.02 -3.43 -10.12
CA ILE A 111 1.51 -2.76 -8.94
C ILE A 111 0.18 -2.09 -9.29
N LEU A 112 -0.86 -2.32 -8.48
CA LEU A 112 -2.14 -1.62 -8.55
C LEU A 112 -2.44 -0.97 -7.19
N SER A 113 -2.31 0.37 -7.12
CA SER A 113 -2.46 1.12 -5.88
C SER A 113 -3.64 2.09 -5.93
N ASN A 114 -4.46 2.09 -4.87
CA ASN A 114 -5.49 3.11 -4.66
C ASN A 114 -4.86 4.43 -4.21
N GLY A 115 -5.33 5.55 -4.76
CA GLY A 115 -4.96 6.90 -4.35
C GLY A 115 -4.71 7.84 -5.52
N ASP A 116 -4.30 9.05 -5.20
CA ASP A 116 -3.91 10.07 -6.17
C ASP A 116 -2.73 9.59 -7.02
N ALA A 117 -2.79 9.88 -8.31
CA ALA A 117 -1.86 9.31 -9.28
C ALA A 117 -0.41 9.74 -9.02
N GLU A 118 -0.19 11.02 -8.83
CA GLU A 118 1.15 11.58 -8.63
C GLU A 118 1.72 11.13 -7.28
N SER A 119 0.92 11.24 -6.22
CA SER A 119 1.32 10.83 -4.88
C SER A 119 1.73 9.35 -4.82
N GLN A 120 0.96 8.45 -5.45
CA GLN A 120 1.29 7.02 -5.44
C GLN A 120 2.54 6.73 -6.26
N LYS A 121 2.67 7.30 -7.47
CA LYS A 121 3.87 7.14 -8.31
C LYS A 121 5.12 7.63 -7.59
N ASN A 122 5.05 8.80 -6.96
CA ASN A 122 6.19 9.36 -6.21
C ASN A 122 6.62 8.43 -5.04
N LYS A 123 5.69 7.79 -4.34
CA LYS A 123 6.00 6.82 -3.29
C LYS A 123 6.66 5.55 -3.85
N ILE A 124 6.12 4.99 -4.92
CA ILE A 124 6.65 3.79 -5.58
C ILE A 124 8.06 4.08 -6.12
N HIS A 125 8.24 5.24 -6.76
CA HIS A 125 9.52 5.69 -7.30
C HIS A 125 10.56 5.96 -6.20
N ALA A 126 10.17 6.58 -5.10
CA ALA A 126 11.06 6.85 -3.96
C ALA A 126 11.64 5.56 -3.35
N LEU A 127 10.93 4.44 -3.47
CA LEU A 127 11.43 3.11 -3.13
C LEU A 127 12.15 2.42 -4.31
N GLY A 128 12.14 2.97 -5.53
CA GLY A 128 12.71 2.33 -6.71
C GLY A 128 11.99 1.03 -7.12
N MET A 129 10.73 0.86 -6.70
CA MET A 129 9.96 -0.36 -6.98
C MET A 129 9.37 -0.36 -8.39
N ASP A 130 9.21 0.80 -9.01
CA ASP A 130 8.87 0.97 -10.42
C ASP A 130 9.88 0.29 -11.36
N ALA A 131 11.16 0.23 -10.98
CA ALA A 131 12.18 -0.50 -11.73
C ALA A 131 12.15 -2.03 -11.50
N CYS A 132 11.32 -2.52 -10.57
CA CYS A 132 11.24 -3.95 -10.22
C CYS A 132 10.00 -4.64 -10.81
N VAL A 133 9.15 -3.91 -11.54
CA VAL A 133 7.89 -4.42 -12.10
C VAL A 133 7.69 -3.92 -13.53
N ASP A 134 6.84 -4.62 -14.31
CA ASP A 134 6.57 -4.27 -15.71
C ASP A 134 5.46 -3.20 -15.83
N VAL A 135 4.53 -3.17 -14.87
CA VAL A 135 3.34 -2.31 -14.93
C VAL A 135 3.08 -1.66 -13.58
N VAL A 136 2.84 -0.34 -13.60
CA VAL A 136 2.35 0.41 -12.43
C VAL A 136 1.04 1.09 -12.80
N VAL A 137 -0.02 0.82 -12.06
CA VAL A 137 -1.33 1.45 -12.21
C VAL A 137 -1.72 2.10 -10.89
N THR A 138 -2.07 3.38 -10.96
CA THR A 138 -2.62 4.14 -9.83
C THR A 138 -4.07 4.50 -10.16
N THR A 139 -4.98 4.25 -9.23
CA THR A 139 -6.42 4.42 -9.50
C THR A 139 -6.83 5.86 -9.77
N GLY A 140 -6.06 6.82 -9.26
CA GLY A 140 -6.29 8.25 -9.53
C GLY A 140 -6.16 8.64 -10.99
N GLU A 141 -5.41 7.89 -11.81
CA GLU A 141 -5.32 8.13 -13.25
C GLU A 141 -6.63 7.88 -13.99
N TYR A 142 -7.47 6.99 -13.45
CA TYR A 142 -8.67 6.49 -14.13
C TYR A 142 -9.96 6.90 -13.44
N GLY A 143 -9.90 7.48 -12.25
CA GLY A 143 -11.08 7.78 -11.43
C GLY A 143 -11.87 6.53 -11.01
N ILE A 144 -11.27 5.35 -11.09
CA ILE A 144 -11.84 4.05 -10.73
C ILE A 144 -10.99 3.44 -9.64
N HIS A 145 -11.59 3.09 -8.50
CA HIS A 145 -10.86 2.60 -7.33
C HIS A 145 -11.19 1.15 -7.00
N LYS A 146 -10.22 0.42 -6.46
CA LYS A 146 -10.48 -0.89 -5.86
C LYS A 146 -11.56 -0.72 -4.76
N PRO A 147 -12.59 -1.57 -4.68
CA PRO A 147 -12.73 -2.91 -5.29
C PRO A 147 -13.50 -2.97 -6.62
N ASP A 148 -13.62 -1.88 -7.38
CA ASP A 148 -14.30 -1.91 -8.67
C ASP A 148 -13.55 -2.86 -9.63
N GLN A 149 -14.27 -3.84 -10.17
CA GLN A 149 -13.73 -4.87 -11.06
C GLN A 149 -12.98 -4.28 -12.26
N ARG A 150 -13.47 -3.16 -12.81
CA ARG A 150 -12.93 -2.52 -14.02
C ARG A 150 -11.46 -2.10 -13.89
N ILE A 151 -11.00 -1.72 -12.67
CA ILE A 151 -9.60 -1.32 -12.52
C ILE A 151 -8.65 -2.53 -12.53
N PHE A 152 -9.11 -3.69 -12.08
CA PHE A 152 -8.34 -4.94 -12.16
C PHE A 152 -8.28 -5.43 -13.62
N GLU A 153 -9.39 -5.38 -14.35
CA GLU A 153 -9.45 -5.75 -15.78
C GLU A 153 -8.55 -4.85 -16.63
N LEU A 154 -8.60 -3.52 -16.42
CA LEU A 154 -7.73 -2.57 -17.07
C LEU A 154 -6.23 -2.85 -16.76
N THR A 155 -5.93 -3.22 -15.52
CA THR A 155 -4.56 -3.54 -15.15
C THR A 155 -4.09 -4.85 -15.79
N ALA A 156 -4.97 -5.86 -15.88
CA ALA A 156 -4.70 -7.12 -16.58
C ALA A 156 -4.40 -6.88 -18.07
N GLU A 157 -5.19 -6.01 -18.72
CA GLU A 157 -4.94 -5.60 -20.11
C GLU A 157 -3.55 -4.97 -20.28
N LYS A 158 -3.15 -4.07 -19.37
CA LYS A 158 -1.81 -3.45 -19.37
C LYS A 158 -0.68 -4.47 -19.14
N MET A 159 -0.95 -5.51 -18.36
CA MET A 159 -0.01 -6.63 -18.16
C MET A 159 0.03 -7.59 -19.36
N GLY A 160 -0.87 -7.44 -20.33
CA GLY A 160 -0.99 -8.33 -21.50
C GLY A 160 -1.47 -9.75 -21.14
N LEU A 161 -2.20 -9.91 -20.03
CA LEU A 161 -2.63 -11.20 -19.51
C LEU A 161 -4.14 -11.19 -19.20
N PRO A 162 -4.85 -12.31 -19.35
CA PRO A 162 -6.21 -12.43 -18.87
C PRO A 162 -6.24 -12.52 -17.34
N CYS A 163 -7.30 -12.00 -16.71
CA CYS A 163 -7.42 -11.95 -15.25
C CYS A 163 -7.22 -13.31 -14.56
N ASN A 164 -7.68 -14.40 -15.15
CA ASN A 164 -7.56 -15.75 -14.57
C ASN A 164 -6.13 -16.32 -14.60
N GLU A 165 -5.20 -15.65 -15.27
CA GLU A 165 -3.76 -15.97 -15.26
C GLU A 165 -2.95 -15.05 -14.32
N ILE A 166 -3.62 -14.17 -13.56
CA ILE A 166 -3.00 -13.23 -12.63
C ILE A 166 -3.34 -13.60 -11.18
N ALA A 167 -2.33 -13.69 -10.33
CA ALA A 167 -2.51 -13.68 -8.89
C ALA A 167 -2.46 -12.23 -8.38
N PHE A 168 -3.42 -11.83 -7.55
CA PHE A 168 -3.41 -10.53 -6.90
C PHE A 168 -3.06 -10.67 -5.41
N ILE A 169 -2.07 -9.93 -4.96
CA ILE A 169 -1.60 -9.95 -3.57
C ILE A 169 -1.88 -8.60 -2.93
N GLY A 170 -2.65 -8.57 -1.83
CA GLY A 170 -2.98 -7.34 -1.12
C GLY A 170 -3.39 -7.58 0.32
N ASP A 171 -3.34 -6.51 1.13
CA ASP A 171 -3.59 -6.58 2.57
C ASP A 171 -5.06 -6.29 2.95
N THR A 172 -5.76 -5.52 2.14
CA THR A 172 -7.10 -5.04 2.47
C THR A 172 -8.18 -5.94 1.87
N PHE A 173 -8.82 -6.78 2.70
CA PHE A 173 -9.78 -7.79 2.23
C PHE A 173 -10.85 -7.24 1.29
N HIS A 174 -11.55 -6.16 1.69
CA HIS A 174 -12.68 -5.63 0.90
C HIS A 174 -12.25 -4.92 -0.40
N ARG A 175 -11.06 -4.35 -0.47
CA ARG A 175 -10.55 -3.66 -1.67
C ARG A 175 -9.81 -4.62 -2.60
N ASP A 176 -8.90 -5.38 -2.04
CA ASP A 176 -7.94 -6.19 -2.78
C ASP A 176 -8.50 -7.57 -3.09
N ILE A 177 -8.86 -8.30 -2.04
CA ILE A 177 -9.24 -9.71 -2.15
C ILE A 177 -10.59 -9.86 -2.83
N LEU A 178 -11.60 -9.11 -2.37
CA LEU A 178 -12.92 -9.13 -2.98
C LEU A 178 -12.89 -8.58 -4.40
N GLY A 179 -12.16 -7.48 -4.65
CA GLY A 179 -12.05 -6.86 -5.97
C GLY A 179 -11.38 -7.79 -6.98
N ALA A 180 -10.23 -8.35 -6.63
CA ALA A 180 -9.50 -9.33 -7.47
C ALA A 180 -10.34 -10.58 -7.75
N SER A 181 -11.02 -11.11 -6.74
CA SER A 181 -11.91 -12.26 -6.89
C SER A 181 -13.05 -11.98 -7.90
N LYS A 182 -13.69 -10.80 -7.80
CA LYS A 182 -14.75 -10.40 -8.74
C LYS A 182 -14.26 -10.24 -10.17
N ALA A 183 -13.02 -9.79 -10.35
CA ALA A 183 -12.38 -9.69 -11.65
C ALA A 183 -11.91 -11.05 -12.22
N GLY A 184 -12.05 -12.13 -11.47
CA GLY A 184 -11.59 -13.47 -11.87
C GLY A 184 -10.09 -13.70 -11.69
N MET A 185 -9.38 -12.81 -11.00
CA MET A 185 -8.01 -13.04 -10.58
C MET A 185 -7.94 -14.01 -9.40
N LYS A 186 -6.78 -14.60 -9.15
CA LYS A 186 -6.53 -15.47 -7.99
C LYS A 186 -6.05 -14.66 -6.79
N PRO A 187 -6.91 -14.40 -5.78
CA PRO A 187 -6.53 -13.53 -4.65
C PRO A 187 -5.62 -14.25 -3.67
N VAL A 188 -4.62 -13.55 -3.16
CA VAL A 188 -3.74 -13.95 -2.06
C VAL A 188 -3.78 -12.84 -1.01
N TRP A 189 -4.24 -13.18 0.18
CA TRP A 189 -4.37 -12.20 1.25
C TRP A 189 -3.07 -12.06 2.06
N TYR A 190 -2.45 -10.89 1.97
CA TYR A 190 -1.30 -10.54 2.78
C TYR A 190 -1.74 -10.12 4.18
N CYS A 191 -1.64 -11.03 5.14
CA CYS A 191 -2.04 -10.83 6.54
C CYS A 191 -0.81 -10.70 7.41
N PHE A 192 -0.18 -9.52 7.46
CA PHE A 192 1.04 -9.28 8.21
C PHE A 192 0.93 -9.71 9.68
N GLU A 193 -0.20 -9.49 10.32
CA GLU A 193 -0.44 -9.83 11.73
C GLU A 193 -1.26 -11.11 11.94
N LYS A 194 -1.44 -11.96 10.92
CA LYS A 194 -2.29 -13.17 10.96
C LYS A 194 -3.73 -12.95 11.44
N GLN A 195 -4.24 -11.72 11.30
CA GLN A 195 -5.59 -11.34 11.75
C GLN A 195 -6.72 -11.88 10.86
N GLY A 196 -6.40 -12.57 9.81
CA GLY A 196 -7.40 -13.09 8.88
C GLY A 196 -8.18 -14.27 9.43
N VAL A 197 -9.33 -14.02 10.03
CA VAL A 197 -10.27 -15.05 10.47
C VAL A 197 -11.31 -15.25 9.37
N THR A 198 -10.94 -15.84 8.26
CA THR A 198 -11.92 -16.28 7.27
C THR A 198 -11.59 -17.67 6.77
N ASP A 199 -12.62 -18.41 6.42
CA ASP A 199 -12.55 -19.80 5.96
C ASP A 199 -13.03 -19.95 4.52
N PHE A 200 -12.95 -18.88 3.72
CA PHE A 200 -13.39 -18.87 2.31
C PHE A 200 -12.40 -19.55 1.34
N GLY A 201 -11.45 -20.33 1.84
CA GLY A 201 -10.46 -21.00 0.98
C GLY A 201 -9.45 -20.06 0.31
N ILE A 202 -9.37 -18.80 0.76
CA ILE A 202 -8.41 -17.83 0.23
C ILE A 202 -7.03 -18.10 0.83
N GLN A 203 -6.02 -18.16 -0.02
CA GLN A 203 -4.64 -18.30 0.41
C GLN A 203 -4.21 -17.07 1.21
N LYS A 204 -3.54 -17.32 2.34
CA LYS A 204 -3.03 -16.30 3.25
C LYS A 204 -1.52 -16.41 3.36
N VAL A 205 -0.85 -15.27 3.33
CA VAL A 205 0.59 -15.15 3.54
C VAL A 205 0.86 -14.03 4.54
N SER A 206 1.93 -14.13 5.31
CA SER A 206 2.29 -13.16 6.34
C SER A 206 3.65 -12.51 6.12
N SER A 207 4.37 -12.90 5.08
CA SER A 207 5.68 -12.36 4.76
C SER A 207 5.99 -12.43 3.26
N MET A 208 6.90 -11.59 2.80
CA MET A 208 7.40 -11.63 1.42
C MET A 208 8.07 -12.96 1.11
N LYS A 209 8.72 -13.60 2.10
CA LYS A 209 9.33 -14.92 1.94
C LYS A 209 8.28 -16.02 1.68
N GLU A 210 7.11 -15.94 2.32
CA GLU A 210 6.01 -16.89 2.04
C GLU A 210 5.49 -16.70 0.61
N ILE A 211 5.37 -15.44 0.13
CA ILE A 211 5.01 -15.15 -1.26
C ILE A 211 6.06 -15.75 -2.22
N GLU A 212 7.35 -15.50 -2.00
CA GLU A 212 8.41 -16.06 -2.82
C GLU A 212 8.28 -17.58 -2.93
N ARG A 213 8.15 -18.28 -1.79
CA ARG A 213 8.02 -19.75 -1.76
C ARG A 213 6.77 -20.24 -2.46
N MET A 214 5.63 -19.60 -2.25
CA MET A 214 4.35 -19.94 -2.89
C MET A 214 4.47 -20.00 -4.42
N PHE A 215 5.18 -19.06 -5.03
CA PHE A 215 5.28 -18.96 -6.48
C PHE A 215 6.54 -19.62 -7.08
N THR A 216 7.53 -20.00 -6.27
CA THR A 216 8.76 -20.65 -6.78
C THR A 216 8.88 -22.12 -6.41
N GLU A 217 8.27 -22.56 -5.30
CA GLU A 217 8.41 -23.92 -4.78
C GLU A 217 7.11 -24.73 -4.84
N ASP A 218 5.94 -24.06 -4.79
CA ASP A 218 4.65 -24.74 -4.76
C ASP A 218 4.11 -24.97 -6.17
N THR A 219 4.07 -26.23 -6.59
CA THR A 219 3.59 -26.64 -7.91
C THR A 219 2.06 -26.50 -8.07
N THR A 220 1.29 -26.29 -6.99
CA THR A 220 -0.18 -26.12 -7.06
C THR A 220 -0.61 -24.84 -7.75
N TRP A 221 0.29 -23.85 -7.88
CA TRP A 221 0.05 -22.58 -8.58
C TRP A 221 0.32 -22.68 -10.08
N ASN A 222 0.93 -23.78 -10.51
CA ASN A 222 1.28 -24.08 -11.91
C ASN A 222 0.24 -24.95 -12.64
N ILE A 223 -0.94 -25.22 -12.02
CA ILE A 223 -2.02 -26.00 -12.61
C ILE A 223 -3.10 -25.08 -13.18
#